data_6f189c06b53f70b57e5c17ee3d46caf9
#
_entry.id   6f189c06b53f70b57e5c17ee3d46caf9
#
_cell.length_a   1.000
_cell.length_b   1.000
_cell.length_c   1.000
_cell.angle_alpha   90.00
_cell.angle_beta   90.00
_cell.angle_gamma   90.00
#
_symmetry.space_group_name_H-M   'P 1'
#
loop_
_entity.id
_entity.type
_entity.pdbx_description
1 polymer ?
#
loop_
_entity_poly.entity_id
_entity_poly.type
_entity_poly.pdbx_seq_one_letter_code
_entity_poly.pdbx_strand_id
1 'polypeptide(L)'
;HVARMLCPTMKFTLTSSAEEAVTDADYVITTIRVGGDATRVRDERLALDLGILGQETTGAAGVSFAMRSIPALAEYCELIKKLAKPGVKVFNFTNPAGVVSQALRDMGYDFTYGICDAPSGMLHQFADLYGVDASRIYGECYGLNHLSYFQSIKVDGKEIMPELIANDEAYAKTDMRFFEKRLLEDRGCVLNEYLYYFYYREKAVANILNAKQTRGEMICDINRHMTEELSKIDIENDFEAGLKCFEKWYGIRENNYMAAETGIHRDKPWTFDVYSKDAGGYAGVALKFIEIAASGGMGTMILCAPNGNAIEGLEPTDIIEVTCDISREGCKPHHIENIPESNLE
;
A
#
# COMPACT_ATOMS: atom_id res chain seq x y z
N HIS A 1 -12.32 -19.10 -10.86
CA HIS A 1 -13.11 -18.91 -12.08
C HIS A 1 -12.38 -17.99 -13.06
N VAL A 2 -12.11 -16.74 -12.70
CA VAL A 2 -11.43 -15.74 -13.57
C VAL A 2 -10.09 -16.28 -14.07
N ALA A 3 -9.24 -16.80 -13.18
CA ALA A 3 -7.95 -17.36 -13.57
C ALA A 3 -8.09 -18.51 -14.61
N ARG A 4 -9.08 -19.38 -14.45
CA ARG A 4 -9.35 -20.46 -15.43
C ARG A 4 -9.83 -19.93 -16.78
N MET A 5 -10.58 -18.83 -16.79
CA MET A 5 -11.07 -18.21 -18.02
C MET A 5 -9.98 -17.44 -18.77
N LEU A 6 -9.23 -16.61 -18.06
CA LEU A 6 -8.23 -15.71 -18.66
C LEU A 6 -6.90 -16.39 -18.94
N CYS A 7 -6.52 -17.38 -18.13
CA CYS A 7 -5.26 -18.10 -18.26
C CYS A 7 -5.47 -19.60 -18.00
N PRO A 8 -6.08 -20.35 -18.93
CA PRO A 8 -6.42 -21.77 -18.74
C PRO A 8 -5.20 -22.68 -18.54
N THR A 9 -4.02 -22.22 -18.93
CA THR A 9 -2.75 -22.95 -18.71
C THR A 9 -2.17 -22.74 -17.34
N MET A 10 -2.65 -21.75 -16.57
CA MET A 10 -2.18 -21.48 -15.23
C MET A 10 -2.71 -22.52 -14.25
N LYS A 11 -1.79 -23.20 -13.56
CA LYS A 11 -2.14 -24.10 -12.47
C LYS A 11 -2.39 -23.28 -11.21
N PHE A 12 -3.61 -23.27 -10.72
CA PHE A 12 -4.02 -22.62 -9.50
C PHE A 12 -4.34 -23.66 -8.42
N THR A 13 -3.69 -23.56 -7.26
CA THR A 13 -3.89 -24.44 -6.11
C THR A 13 -4.31 -23.61 -4.91
N LEU A 14 -5.29 -24.08 -4.15
CA LEU A 14 -5.70 -23.52 -2.87
C LEU A 14 -5.34 -24.52 -1.77
N THR A 15 -4.60 -24.06 -0.76
CA THR A 15 -4.20 -24.89 0.39
C THR A 15 -4.26 -24.08 1.68
N SER A 16 -4.49 -24.76 2.80
CA SER A 16 -4.37 -24.20 4.16
C SER A 16 -3.01 -24.53 4.80
N SER A 17 -2.14 -25.28 4.11
CA SER A 17 -0.77 -25.58 4.57
C SER A 17 0.19 -24.51 4.06
N ALA A 18 0.80 -23.76 4.98
CA ALA A 18 1.84 -22.81 4.63
C ALA A 18 3.07 -23.50 4.02
N GLU A 19 3.41 -24.68 4.49
CA GLU A 19 4.52 -25.48 3.95
C GLU A 19 4.29 -25.83 2.48
N GLU A 20 3.09 -26.34 2.14
CA GLU A 20 2.73 -26.65 0.77
C GLU A 20 2.74 -25.40 -0.12
N ALA A 21 2.23 -24.27 0.40
CA ALA A 21 2.15 -23.03 -0.34
C ALA A 21 3.52 -22.43 -0.70
N VAL A 22 4.53 -22.57 0.18
CA VAL A 22 5.84 -21.94 -0.03
C VAL A 22 6.90 -22.89 -0.62
N THR A 23 6.63 -24.21 -0.68
CA THR A 23 7.57 -25.18 -1.24
C THR A 23 7.85 -24.87 -2.70
N ASP A 24 9.14 -24.78 -3.06
CA ASP A 24 9.62 -24.46 -4.40
C ASP A 24 9.12 -23.12 -4.98
N ALA A 25 8.66 -22.20 -4.12
CA ALA A 25 8.22 -20.89 -4.55
C ALA A 25 9.39 -20.01 -5.04
N ASP A 26 9.21 -19.29 -6.15
CA ASP A 26 10.11 -18.25 -6.63
C ASP A 26 9.77 -16.89 -6.00
N TYR A 27 8.48 -16.65 -5.77
CA TYR A 27 7.93 -15.40 -5.22
C TYR A 27 6.85 -15.72 -4.20
N VAL A 28 6.82 -14.96 -3.12
CA VAL A 28 5.79 -15.07 -2.08
C VAL A 28 5.22 -13.68 -1.79
N ILE A 29 3.90 -13.57 -1.68
CA ILE A 29 3.21 -12.35 -1.25
C ILE A 29 2.59 -12.62 0.11
N THR A 30 2.92 -11.79 1.11
CA THR A 30 2.33 -11.89 2.44
C THR A 30 1.32 -10.77 2.68
N THR A 31 0.09 -11.15 3.00
CA THR A 31 -1.01 -10.21 3.28
C THR A 31 -1.88 -10.81 4.39
N ILE A 32 -1.43 -10.69 5.64
CA ILE A 32 -2.09 -11.28 6.80
C ILE A 32 -2.55 -10.21 7.79
N ARG A 33 -3.61 -10.52 8.52
CA ARG A 33 -4.07 -9.70 9.65
C ARG A 33 -4.20 -10.56 10.89
N VAL A 34 -3.14 -10.56 11.69
CA VAL A 34 -3.10 -11.33 12.94
C VAL A 34 -4.10 -10.75 13.94
N GLY A 35 -5.02 -11.60 14.41
CA GLY A 35 -6.11 -11.21 15.28
C GLY A 35 -7.38 -10.72 14.56
N GLY A 36 -7.37 -10.63 13.23
CA GLY A 36 -8.53 -10.27 12.42
C GLY A 36 -9.07 -8.85 12.65
N ASP A 37 -10.25 -8.56 12.12
CA ASP A 37 -10.86 -7.23 12.19
C ASP A 37 -11.22 -6.80 13.62
N ALA A 38 -11.60 -7.73 14.50
CA ALA A 38 -11.94 -7.43 15.89
C ALA A 38 -10.75 -6.82 16.65
N THR A 39 -9.52 -7.29 16.40
CA THR A 39 -8.33 -6.71 17.05
C THR A 39 -8.00 -5.34 16.47
N ARG A 40 -8.22 -5.12 15.17
CA ARG A 40 -8.09 -3.80 14.55
C ARG A 40 -9.03 -2.79 15.22
N VAL A 41 -10.30 -3.13 15.35
CA VAL A 41 -11.30 -2.26 16.03
C VAL A 41 -10.84 -1.91 17.44
N ARG A 42 -10.35 -2.91 18.19
CA ARG A 42 -9.84 -2.69 19.54
C ARG A 42 -8.63 -1.77 19.57
N ASP A 43 -7.65 -1.96 18.67
CA ASP A 43 -6.45 -1.14 18.61
C ASP A 43 -6.79 0.33 18.29
N GLU A 44 -7.68 0.56 17.32
CA GLU A 44 -8.15 1.90 16.97
C GLU A 44 -8.87 2.56 18.17
N ARG A 45 -9.78 1.84 18.82
CA ARG A 45 -10.55 2.38 19.96
C ARG A 45 -9.70 2.68 21.18
N LEU A 46 -8.76 1.80 21.54
CA LEU A 46 -7.85 2.05 22.66
C LEU A 46 -7.04 3.34 22.49
N ALA A 47 -6.59 3.66 21.30
CA ALA A 47 -5.90 4.90 21.03
C ALA A 47 -6.85 6.11 21.11
N LEU A 48 -8.04 6.01 20.49
CA LEU A 48 -9.03 7.07 20.49
C LEU A 48 -9.58 7.38 21.90
N ASP A 49 -9.76 6.37 22.75
CA ASP A 49 -10.19 6.53 24.14
C ASP A 49 -9.18 7.32 24.98
N LEU A 50 -7.91 7.31 24.57
CA LEU A 50 -6.85 8.13 25.16
C LEU A 50 -6.69 9.51 24.48
N GLY A 51 -7.56 9.85 23.53
CA GLY A 51 -7.49 11.11 22.79
C GLY A 51 -6.33 11.20 21.79
N ILE A 52 -5.77 10.06 21.40
CA ILE A 52 -4.70 9.97 20.39
C ILE A 52 -5.19 9.27 19.13
N LEU A 53 -4.46 9.42 18.04
CA LEU A 53 -4.84 8.84 16.76
C LEU A 53 -4.98 7.31 16.83
N GLY A 54 -6.17 6.82 16.52
CA GLY A 54 -6.49 5.41 16.32
C GLY A 54 -6.60 5.07 14.85
N GLN A 55 -5.46 4.85 14.20
CA GLN A 55 -5.35 4.42 12.81
C GLN A 55 -4.52 3.13 12.74
N GLU A 56 -4.95 2.17 11.92
CA GLU A 56 -4.44 0.79 11.98
C GLU A 56 -2.95 0.63 11.70
N THR A 57 -2.34 1.54 10.95
CA THR A 57 -0.96 1.41 10.44
C THR A 57 -0.02 2.48 10.94
N THR A 58 -0.53 3.50 11.63
CA THR A 58 0.26 4.62 12.16
C THR A 58 0.07 4.76 13.66
N GLY A 59 1.06 5.32 14.36
CA GLY A 59 0.99 5.59 15.80
C GLY A 59 0.83 4.33 16.67
N ALA A 60 0.17 4.48 17.81
CA ALA A 60 0.04 3.43 18.83
C ALA A 60 -0.69 2.18 18.33
N ALA A 61 -1.75 2.35 17.54
CA ALA A 61 -2.49 1.23 16.96
C ALA A 61 -1.65 0.46 15.95
N GLY A 62 -0.85 1.15 15.14
CA GLY A 62 0.13 0.53 14.24
C GLY A 62 1.19 -0.29 14.98
N VAL A 63 1.74 0.23 16.08
CA VAL A 63 2.68 -0.51 16.94
C VAL A 63 2.03 -1.79 17.49
N SER A 64 0.80 -1.68 18.02
CA SER A 64 0.04 -2.84 18.51
C SER A 64 -0.15 -3.91 17.44
N PHE A 65 -0.45 -3.51 16.21
CA PHE A 65 -0.56 -4.44 15.08
C PHE A 65 0.79 -5.07 14.71
N ALA A 66 1.88 -4.28 14.65
CA ALA A 66 3.22 -4.76 14.37
C ALA A 66 3.67 -5.84 15.37
N MET A 67 3.43 -5.62 16.67
CA MET A 67 3.77 -6.59 17.73
C MET A 67 3.14 -7.97 17.53
N ARG A 68 2.02 -8.07 16.80
CA ARG A 68 1.39 -9.35 16.47
C ARG A 68 1.82 -9.86 15.10
N SER A 69 2.02 -8.97 14.15
CA SER A 69 2.34 -9.33 12.76
C SER A 69 3.76 -9.81 12.59
N ILE A 70 4.72 -9.16 13.26
CA ILE A 70 6.16 -9.47 13.13
C ILE A 70 6.46 -10.92 13.53
N PRO A 71 6.06 -11.46 14.71
CA PRO A 71 6.33 -12.85 15.05
C PRO A 71 5.74 -13.85 14.04
N ALA A 72 4.49 -13.61 13.60
CA ALA A 72 3.83 -14.50 12.64
C ALA A 72 4.53 -14.50 11.28
N LEU A 73 4.97 -13.33 10.82
CA LEU A 73 5.72 -13.23 9.56
C LEU A 73 7.14 -13.80 9.67
N ALA A 74 7.80 -13.68 10.82
CA ALA A 74 9.08 -14.31 11.06
C ALA A 74 8.97 -15.85 10.96
N GLU A 75 7.90 -16.46 11.50
CA GLU A 75 7.63 -17.89 11.33
C GLU A 75 7.46 -18.28 9.85
N TYR A 76 6.74 -17.48 9.06
CA TYR A 76 6.63 -17.71 7.61
C TYR A 76 7.97 -17.51 6.91
N CYS A 77 8.77 -16.52 7.28
CA CYS A 77 10.10 -16.31 6.70
C CYS A 77 11.05 -17.46 6.97
N GLU A 78 11.02 -18.06 8.17
CA GLU A 78 11.78 -19.29 8.47
C GLU A 78 11.34 -20.46 7.57
N LEU A 79 10.05 -20.60 7.36
CA LEU A 79 9.50 -21.64 6.48
C LEU A 79 9.92 -21.43 5.02
N ILE A 80 9.82 -20.21 4.54
CA ILE A 80 10.22 -19.79 3.19
C ILE A 80 11.71 -20.02 2.99
N LYS A 81 12.56 -19.60 3.94
CA LYS A 81 14.01 -19.82 3.90
C LYS A 81 14.39 -21.28 3.77
N LYS A 82 13.59 -22.17 4.36
CA LYS A 82 13.81 -23.60 4.37
C LYS A 82 13.30 -24.32 3.12
N LEU A 83 12.15 -23.92 2.58
CA LEU A 83 11.38 -24.70 1.61
C LEU A 83 11.27 -24.05 0.23
N ALA A 84 11.43 -22.75 0.12
CA ALA A 84 11.35 -22.05 -1.17
C ALA A 84 12.65 -22.22 -1.97
N LYS A 85 12.60 -21.84 -3.24
CA LYS A 85 13.79 -21.87 -4.10
C LYS A 85 14.86 -20.89 -3.64
N PRO A 86 16.14 -21.18 -3.89
CA PRO A 86 17.20 -20.20 -3.72
C PRO A 86 16.94 -18.94 -4.52
N GLY A 87 17.06 -17.77 -3.88
CA GLY A 87 16.78 -16.47 -4.50
C GLY A 87 15.31 -16.06 -4.49
N VAL A 88 14.46 -16.75 -3.71
CA VAL A 88 13.07 -16.35 -3.47
C VAL A 88 12.98 -14.88 -3.07
N LYS A 89 11.94 -14.20 -3.52
CA LYS A 89 11.61 -12.84 -3.08
C LYS A 89 10.25 -12.82 -2.41
N VAL A 90 10.18 -12.14 -1.26
CA VAL A 90 8.96 -12.01 -0.46
C VAL A 90 8.49 -10.56 -0.50
N PHE A 91 7.27 -10.35 -0.94
CA PHE A 91 6.62 -9.03 -0.96
C PHE A 91 5.64 -8.93 0.20
N ASN A 92 5.97 -8.08 1.15
CA ASN A 92 5.16 -7.91 2.35
C ASN A 92 4.19 -6.74 2.24
N PHE A 93 2.89 -7.04 2.27
CA PHE A 93 1.79 -6.09 2.41
C PHE A 93 1.23 -6.00 3.82
N THR A 94 1.67 -6.88 4.71
CA THR A 94 1.19 -6.85 6.08
C THR A 94 1.67 -5.58 6.75
N ASN A 95 0.73 -4.78 7.17
CA ASN A 95 0.97 -3.50 7.83
C ASN A 95 1.36 -3.66 9.32
N PRO A 96 2.04 -2.64 9.85
CA PRO A 96 2.65 -1.48 9.22
C PRO A 96 3.87 -1.89 8.36
N ALA A 97 3.78 -1.72 7.05
CA ALA A 97 4.72 -2.33 6.11
C ALA A 97 6.19 -1.91 6.35
N GLY A 98 6.45 -0.65 6.68
CA GLY A 98 7.80 -0.16 7.00
C GLY A 98 8.37 -0.81 8.26
N VAL A 99 7.61 -0.81 9.36
CA VAL A 99 8.04 -1.39 10.64
C VAL A 99 8.25 -2.91 10.55
N VAL A 100 7.33 -3.59 9.88
CA VAL A 100 7.44 -5.04 9.65
C VAL A 100 8.66 -5.36 8.80
N SER A 101 8.90 -4.61 7.72
CA SER A 101 10.04 -4.82 6.84
C SER A 101 11.36 -4.57 7.55
N GLN A 102 11.44 -3.54 8.40
CA GLN A 102 12.61 -3.30 9.24
C GLN A 102 12.88 -4.51 10.14
N ALA A 103 11.88 -4.94 10.91
CA ALA A 103 12.04 -6.04 11.84
C ALA A 103 12.46 -7.36 11.14
N LEU A 104 11.86 -7.68 10.00
CA LEU A 104 12.21 -8.87 9.24
C LEU A 104 13.66 -8.81 8.74
N ARG A 105 14.12 -7.66 8.27
CA ARG A 105 15.51 -7.46 7.83
C ARG A 105 16.50 -7.53 8.98
N ASP A 106 16.17 -6.93 10.12
CA ASP A 106 17.00 -7.02 11.34
C ASP A 106 17.14 -8.46 11.85
N MET A 107 16.15 -9.32 11.57
CA MET A 107 16.21 -10.77 11.84
C MET A 107 16.98 -11.55 10.76
N GLY A 108 17.51 -10.90 9.72
CA GLY A 108 18.31 -11.52 8.66
C GLY A 108 17.51 -12.14 7.50
N TYR A 109 16.25 -11.67 7.29
CA TYR A 109 15.44 -12.09 6.13
C TYR A 109 15.60 -11.10 4.98
N ASP A 110 16.80 -11.04 4.38
CA ASP A 110 17.18 -10.07 3.34
C ASP A 110 16.42 -10.21 2.01
N PHE A 111 15.67 -11.29 1.84
CA PHE A 111 14.83 -11.57 0.69
C PHE A 111 13.45 -10.89 0.75
N THR A 112 13.17 -10.10 1.80
CA THR A 112 11.89 -9.43 2.01
C THR A 112 11.90 -7.98 1.48
N TYR A 113 10.80 -7.58 0.87
CA TYR A 113 10.53 -6.22 0.37
C TYR A 113 9.17 -5.77 0.89
N GLY A 114 9.12 -4.61 1.55
CA GLY A 114 7.84 -4.01 1.90
C GLY A 114 7.24 -3.29 0.70
N ILE A 115 5.94 -3.42 0.51
CA ILE A 115 5.23 -2.75 -0.58
C ILE A 115 3.99 -2.05 -0.06
N CYS A 116 3.75 -0.86 -0.63
CA CYS A 116 2.58 -0.03 -0.40
C CYS A 116 2.04 0.43 -1.75
N ASP A 117 0.73 0.55 -1.86
CA ASP A 117 0.10 1.03 -3.09
C ASP A 117 -0.16 2.54 -3.09
N ALA A 118 -0.08 3.23 -1.94
CA ALA A 118 -0.36 4.65 -1.84
C ALA A 118 0.51 5.51 -2.79
N PRO A 119 1.86 5.39 -2.81
CA PRO A 119 2.65 6.19 -3.74
C PRO A 119 2.37 5.86 -5.21
N SER A 120 2.23 4.58 -5.56
CA SER A 120 1.91 4.17 -6.93
C SER A 120 0.51 4.59 -7.34
N GLY A 121 -0.47 4.51 -6.43
CA GLY A 121 -1.83 4.99 -6.63
C GLY A 121 -1.88 6.48 -6.96
N MET A 122 -1.08 7.28 -6.29
CA MET A 122 -0.97 8.71 -6.58
C MET A 122 -0.38 8.98 -7.98
N LEU A 123 0.65 8.22 -8.39
CA LEU A 123 1.20 8.33 -9.75
C LEU A 123 0.17 7.92 -10.81
N HIS A 124 -0.68 6.93 -10.56
CA HIS A 124 -1.79 6.59 -11.44
C HIS A 124 -2.83 7.72 -11.55
N GLN A 125 -3.17 8.38 -10.43
CA GLN A 125 -4.06 9.56 -10.46
C GLN A 125 -3.50 10.68 -11.36
N PHE A 126 -2.18 10.90 -11.33
CA PHE A 126 -1.55 11.88 -12.23
C PHE A 126 -1.51 11.39 -13.67
N ALA A 127 -1.28 10.11 -13.93
CA ALA A 127 -1.35 9.55 -15.27
C ALA A 127 -2.74 9.74 -15.88
N ASP A 128 -3.80 9.45 -15.13
CA ASP A 128 -5.19 9.66 -15.54
C ASP A 128 -5.47 11.15 -15.82
N LEU A 129 -4.98 12.05 -14.97
CA LEU A 129 -5.14 13.49 -15.14
C LEU A 129 -4.50 13.99 -16.45
N TYR A 130 -3.32 13.48 -16.79
CA TYR A 130 -2.60 13.84 -18.01
C TYR A 130 -3.00 13.01 -19.24
N GLY A 131 -3.88 12.01 -19.06
CA GLY A 131 -4.35 11.13 -20.13
C GLY A 131 -3.24 10.29 -20.74
N VAL A 132 -2.30 9.83 -19.92
CA VAL A 132 -1.13 9.02 -20.33
C VAL A 132 -1.12 7.67 -19.62
N ASP A 133 -0.42 6.70 -20.20
CA ASP A 133 -0.17 5.43 -19.53
C ASP A 133 0.71 5.64 -18.28
N ALA A 134 0.42 4.91 -17.20
CA ALA A 134 1.14 5.03 -15.93
C ALA A 134 2.65 4.76 -16.05
N SER A 135 3.09 3.99 -17.06
CA SER A 135 4.52 3.76 -17.32
C SER A 135 5.27 4.99 -17.80
N ARG A 136 4.56 6.06 -18.21
CA ARG A 136 5.13 7.32 -18.66
C ARG A 136 5.29 8.34 -17.52
N ILE A 137 4.77 8.02 -16.32
CA ILE A 137 4.92 8.84 -15.12
C ILE A 137 6.08 8.31 -14.30
N TYR A 138 6.98 9.20 -13.93
CA TYR A 138 8.04 8.95 -12.96
C TYR A 138 7.82 9.83 -11.75
N GLY A 139 7.96 9.28 -10.54
CA GLY A 139 7.94 10.01 -9.28
C GLY A 139 9.20 9.72 -8.48
N GLU A 140 9.91 10.76 -8.05
CA GLU A 140 11.00 10.65 -7.09
C GLU A 140 10.43 10.77 -5.69
N CYS A 141 10.22 9.59 -5.09
CA CYS A 141 9.64 9.44 -3.75
C CYS A 141 10.73 9.15 -2.73
N TYR A 142 10.60 9.70 -1.54
CA TYR A 142 11.48 9.43 -0.40
C TYR A 142 10.75 9.61 0.93
N GLY A 143 11.28 8.99 1.99
CA GLY A 143 10.77 9.08 3.36
C GLY A 143 10.56 7.72 3.99
N LEU A 144 9.64 7.62 4.95
CA LEU A 144 9.22 6.36 5.55
C LEU A 144 7.86 5.93 4.99
N ASN A 145 7.55 4.65 5.06
CA ASN A 145 6.24 4.17 4.63
C ASN A 145 5.12 4.92 5.37
N HIS A 146 4.17 5.46 4.63
CA HIS A 146 3.10 6.35 5.08
C HIS A 146 3.57 7.75 5.58
N LEU A 147 4.85 8.05 5.49
CA LEU A 147 5.44 9.36 5.77
C LEU A 147 6.42 9.72 4.65
N SER A 148 5.97 9.67 3.41
CA SER A 148 6.81 9.90 2.24
C SER A 148 6.35 11.11 1.41
N TYR A 149 7.30 11.64 0.64
CA TYR A 149 7.18 12.85 -0.15
C TYR A 149 7.59 12.56 -1.59
N PHE A 150 6.96 13.26 -2.55
CA PHE A 150 7.44 13.33 -3.93
C PHE A 150 8.10 14.68 -4.15
N GLN A 151 9.39 14.72 -4.40
CA GLN A 151 10.08 15.97 -4.73
C GLN A 151 10.18 16.24 -6.23
N SER A 152 9.96 15.23 -7.08
CA SER A 152 9.95 15.37 -8.53
C SER A 152 8.88 14.42 -9.11
N ILE A 153 8.09 14.93 -10.05
CA ILE A 153 7.16 14.14 -10.85
C ILE A 153 7.37 14.50 -12.31
N LYS A 154 7.62 13.50 -13.15
CA LYS A 154 7.92 13.67 -14.57
C LYS A 154 6.95 12.89 -15.45
N VAL A 155 6.53 13.50 -16.56
CA VAL A 155 5.81 12.86 -17.67
C VAL A 155 6.77 12.83 -18.87
N ASP A 156 7.08 11.64 -19.38
CA ASP A 156 8.05 11.44 -20.46
C ASP A 156 9.41 12.14 -20.20
N GLY A 157 9.85 12.13 -18.96
CA GLY A 157 11.10 12.77 -18.54
C GLY A 157 11.02 14.30 -18.34
N LYS A 158 9.90 14.95 -18.64
CA LYS A 158 9.69 16.38 -18.38
C LYS A 158 9.16 16.58 -16.96
N GLU A 159 9.84 17.41 -16.17
CA GLU A 159 9.40 17.81 -14.83
C GLU A 159 8.06 18.55 -14.88
N ILE A 160 7.09 18.13 -14.06
CA ILE A 160 5.75 18.71 -13.97
C ILE A 160 5.35 19.14 -12.56
N MET A 161 6.17 18.92 -11.54
CA MET A 161 5.81 19.18 -10.14
C MET A 161 5.31 20.62 -9.91
N PRO A 162 5.99 21.68 -10.37
CA PRO A 162 5.51 23.06 -10.15
C PRO A 162 4.17 23.33 -10.83
N GLU A 163 3.97 22.79 -12.05
CA GLU A 163 2.72 22.92 -12.79
C GLU A 163 1.60 22.14 -12.10
N LEU A 164 1.90 20.93 -11.61
CA LEU A 164 0.97 20.06 -10.92
C LEU A 164 0.43 20.69 -9.63
N ILE A 165 1.30 21.27 -8.81
CA ILE A 165 0.91 21.94 -7.55
C ILE A 165 0.06 23.21 -7.85
N ALA A 166 0.40 23.96 -8.87
CA ALA A 166 -0.34 25.16 -9.27
C ALA A 166 -1.72 24.84 -9.87
N ASN A 167 -1.92 23.62 -10.38
CA ASN A 167 -3.12 23.24 -11.12
C ASN A 167 -4.29 22.93 -10.17
N ASP A 168 -5.36 23.77 -10.23
CA ASP A 168 -6.55 23.58 -9.40
C ASP A 168 -7.33 22.30 -9.74
N GLU A 169 -7.32 21.87 -10.99
CA GLU A 169 -7.96 20.62 -11.41
C GLU A 169 -7.21 19.41 -10.85
N ALA A 170 -5.88 19.41 -10.90
CA ALA A 170 -5.04 18.39 -10.30
C ALA A 170 -5.29 18.31 -8.79
N TYR A 171 -5.29 19.45 -8.12
CA TYR A 171 -5.59 19.53 -6.68
C TYR A 171 -6.97 18.93 -6.35
N ALA A 172 -8.01 19.31 -7.09
CA ALA A 172 -9.37 18.87 -6.81
C ALA A 172 -9.60 17.37 -7.10
N LYS A 173 -8.94 16.81 -8.13
CA LYS A 173 -9.19 15.45 -8.62
C LYS A 173 -8.26 14.37 -8.06
N THR A 174 -7.21 14.76 -7.32
CA THR A 174 -6.24 13.82 -6.74
C THR A 174 -6.22 13.91 -5.22
N ASP A 175 -5.45 13.06 -4.57
CA ASP A 175 -5.32 13.03 -3.11
C ASP A 175 -4.56 14.23 -2.54
N MET A 176 -4.02 15.11 -3.40
CA MET A 176 -3.54 16.44 -2.99
C MET A 176 -4.62 17.23 -2.24
N ARG A 177 -5.92 17.03 -2.56
CA ARG A 177 -7.07 17.67 -1.90
C ARG A 177 -7.22 17.38 -0.41
N PHE A 178 -6.55 16.37 0.12
CA PHE A 178 -6.54 16.09 1.55
C PHE A 178 -5.76 17.14 2.36
N PHE A 179 -4.87 17.87 1.70
CA PHE A 179 -4.03 18.90 2.29
C PHE A 179 -4.50 20.29 1.87
N GLU A 180 -4.21 21.29 2.70
CA GLU A 180 -4.38 22.68 2.26
C GLU A 180 -3.43 22.97 1.08
N LYS A 181 -3.94 23.56 0.01
CA LYS A 181 -3.15 23.85 -1.20
C LYS A 181 -1.87 24.65 -0.87
N ARG A 182 -2.01 25.61 0.06
CA ARG A 182 -0.89 26.40 0.54
C ARG A 182 0.25 25.55 1.14
N LEU A 183 -0.09 24.45 1.83
CA LEU A 183 0.93 23.56 2.39
C LEU A 183 1.77 22.92 1.26
N LEU A 184 1.13 22.50 0.18
CA LEU A 184 1.81 21.92 -0.98
C LEU A 184 2.67 22.97 -1.69
N GLU A 185 2.16 24.20 -1.84
CA GLU A 185 2.86 25.35 -2.44
C GLU A 185 4.10 25.73 -1.61
N ASP A 186 3.95 25.86 -0.29
CA ASP A 186 5.04 26.23 0.63
C ASP A 186 6.12 25.14 0.69
N ARG A 187 5.75 23.87 0.56
CA ARG A 187 6.67 22.73 0.53
C ARG A 187 7.28 22.47 -0.84
N GLY A 188 6.63 22.89 -1.92
CA GLY A 188 7.06 22.60 -3.28
C GLY A 188 7.10 21.12 -3.64
N CYS A 189 6.33 20.28 -2.95
CA CYS A 189 6.31 18.84 -3.12
C CYS A 189 4.90 18.27 -2.95
N VAL A 190 4.67 17.06 -3.46
CA VAL A 190 3.44 16.30 -3.23
C VAL A 190 3.63 15.37 -2.04
N LEU A 191 2.62 15.32 -1.20
CA LEU A 191 2.62 14.58 0.06
C LEU A 191 1.90 13.24 -0.12
N ASN A 192 2.46 12.17 0.45
CA ASN A 192 1.73 10.92 0.63
C ASN A 192 0.46 11.18 1.43
N GLU A 193 -0.66 10.60 1.05
CA GLU A 193 -1.98 10.82 1.67
C GLU A 193 -1.99 10.56 3.18
N TYR A 194 -1.18 9.63 3.66
CA TYR A 194 -1.05 9.30 5.08
C TYR A 194 -0.35 10.40 5.90
N LEU A 195 0.39 11.32 5.28
CA LEU A 195 0.89 12.52 5.95
C LEU A 195 -0.25 13.41 6.49
N TYR A 196 -1.50 13.18 6.05
CA TYR A 196 -2.68 13.79 6.65
C TYR A 196 -2.73 13.56 8.17
N TYR A 197 -2.39 12.36 8.63
CA TYR A 197 -2.37 12.03 10.06
C TYR A 197 -1.23 12.69 10.84
N PHE A 198 -0.20 13.13 10.17
CA PHE A 198 0.88 13.91 10.75
C PHE A 198 0.52 15.41 10.82
N TYR A 199 0.14 16.00 9.68
CA TYR A 199 -0.14 17.45 9.60
C TYR A 199 -1.46 17.86 10.26
N TYR A 200 -2.46 16.97 10.27
CA TYR A 200 -3.82 17.27 10.76
C TYR A 200 -4.29 16.28 11.82
N ARG A 201 -3.37 15.82 12.67
CA ARG A 201 -3.63 14.78 13.69
C ARG A 201 -4.84 15.09 14.57
N GLU A 202 -4.91 16.29 15.16
CA GLU A 202 -5.98 16.69 16.05
C GLU A 202 -7.33 16.74 15.32
N LYS A 203 -7.34 17.21 14.07
CA LYS A 203 -8.51 17.24 13.20
C LYS A 203 -8.96 15.82 12.85
N ALA A 204 -8.03 14.94 12.51
CA ALA A 204 -8.33 13.54 12.22
C ALA A 204 -8.97 12.84 13.43
N VAL A 205 -8.39 12.99 14.62
CA VAL A 205 -8.93 12.42 15.87
C VAL A 205 -10.34 12.96 16.15
N ALA A 206 -10.55 14.27 16.05
CA ALA A 206 -11.85 14.89 16.27
C ALA A 206 -12.90 14.38 15.27
N ASN A 207 -12.53 14.27 14.00
CA ASN A 207 -13.41 13.78 12.94
C ASN A 207 -13.78 12.30 13.16
N ILE A 208 -12.81 11.44 13.48
CA ILE A 208 -13.05 10.02 13.74
C ILE A 208 -13.97 9.82 14.95
N LEU A 209 -13.73 10.57 16.04
CA LEU A 209 -14.57 10.50 17.24
C LEU A 209 -16.01 10.97 17.00
N ASN A 210 -16.21 11.93 16.09
CA ASN A 210 -17.53 12.41 15.69
C ASN A 210 -18.18 11.55 14.60
N ALA A 211 -17.45 10.66 13.96
CA ALA A 211 -17.99 9.76 12.95
C ALA A 211 -18.88 8.69 13.58
N LYS A 212 -19.84 8.19 12.80
CA LYS A 212 -20.74 7.11 13.25
C LYS A 212 -19.99 5.82 13.59
N GLN A 213 -18.92 5.54 12.88
CA GLN A 213 -18.07 4.37 13.03
C GLN A 213 -16.63 4.75 12.72
N THR A 214 -15.66 4.08 13.37
CA THR A 214 -14.26 4.15 12.93
C THR A 214 -14.09 3.39 11.60
N ARG A 215 -12.98 3.60 10.93
CA ARG A 215 -12.63 2.84 9.72
C ARG A 215 -12.60 1.34 9.99
N GLY A 216 -12.03 0.91 11.13
CA GLY A 216 -11.97 -0.50 11.51
C GLY A 216 -13.35 -1.11 11.77
N GLU A 217 -14.23 -0.41 12.46
CA GLU A 217 -15.61 -0.85 12.70
C GLU A 217 -16.38 -1.02 11.39
N MET A 218 -16.27 -0.04 10.50
CA MET A 218 -16.92 -0.10 9.18
C MET A 218 -16.41 -1.29 8.37
N ILE A 219 -15.09 -1.52 8.30
CA ILE A 219 -14.52 -2.66 7.57
C ILE A 219 -14.93 -3.99 8.19
N CYS A 220 -14.95 -4.09 9.51
CA CYS A 220 -15.41 -5.28 10.21
C CYS A 220 -16.87 -5.62 9.82
N ASP A 221 -17.76 -4.62 9.80
CA ASP A 221 -19.15 -4.79 9.39
C ASP A 221 -19.27 -5.18 7.91
N ILE A 222 -18.52 -4.52 7.02
CA ILE A 222 -18.48 -4.86 5.59
C ILE A 222 -18.07 -6.31 5.38
N ASN A 223 -16.95 -6.72 5.98
CA ASN A 223 -16.42 -8.09 5.83
C ASN A 223 -17.40 -9.13 6.35
N ARG A 224 -18.04 -8.87 7.49
CA ARG A 224 -19.07 -9.74 8.06
C ARG A 224 -20.26 -9.91 7.12
N HIS A 225 -20.86 -8.81 6.65
CA HIS A 225 -22.01 -8.86 5.77
C HIS A 225 -21.66 -9.47 4.39
N MET A 226 -20.50 -9.11 3.83
CA MET A 226 -20.03 -9.69 2.57
C MET A 226 -19.87 -11.21 2.68
N THR A 227 -19.25 -11.68 3.77
CA THR A 227 -19.06 -13.12 4.01
C THR A 227 -20.40 -13.83 4.19
N GLU A 228 -21.33 -13.25 4.94
CA GLU A 228 -22.68 -13.81 5.13
C GLU A 228 -23.47 -13.87 3.81
N GLU A 229 -23.34 -12.87 2.95
CA GLU A 229 -24.02 -12.83 1.66
C GLU A 229 -23.38 -13.81 0.67
N LEU A 230 -22.04 -13.83 0.57
CA LEU A 230 -21.31 -14.77 -0.29
C LEU A 230 -21.54 -16.23 0.11
N SER A 231 -21.68 -16.54 1.41
CA SER A 231 -21.94 -17.91 1.87
C SER A 231 -23.27 -18.50 1.38
N LYS A 232 -24.18 -17.67 0.87
CA LYS A 232 -25.49 -18.07 0.34
C LYS A 232 -25.50 -18.21 -1.19
N ILE A 233 -24.39 -17.85 -1.84
CA ILE A 233 -24.25 -17.86 -3.30
C ILE A 233 -23.41 -19.08 -3.69
N ASP A 234 -23.91 -19.86 -4.64
CA ASP A 234 -23.13 -20.91 -5.30
C ASP A 234 -22.22 -20.27 -6.36
N ILE A 235 -21.05 -19.77 -5.91
CA ILE A 235 -20.10 -19.01 -6.76
C ILE A 235 -19.59 -19.85 -7.94
N GLU A 236 -19.53 -21.17 -7.80
CA GLU A 236 -19.09 -22.05 -8.90
C GLU A 236 -20.09 -22.06 -10.08
N ASN A 237 -21.38 -21.99 -9.78
CA ASN A 237 -22.45 -22.01 -10.79
C ASN A 237 -22.99 -20.60 -11.10
N ASP A 238 -22.86 -19.65 -10.18
CA ASP A 238 -23.29 -18.25 -10.34
C ASP A 238 -22.20 -17.26 -9.94
N PHE A 239 -21.14 -17.20 -10.74
CA PHE A 239 -20.03 -16.30 -10.54
C PHE A 239 -20.45 -14.81 -10.55
N GLU A 240 -21.39 -14.45 -11.43
CA GLU A 240 -21.88 -13.08 -11.57
C GLU A 240 -22.56 -12.57 -10.30
N ALA A 241 -23.34 -13.42 -9.61
CA ALA A 241 -23.92 -13.05 -8.32
C ALA A 241 -22.83 -12.84 -7.25
N GLY A 242 -21.81 -13.69 -7.23
CA GLY A 242 -20.66 -13.53 -6.34
C GLY A 242 -19.88 -12.24 -6.62
N LEU A 243 -19.64 -11.92 -7.89
CA LEU A 243 -18.96 -10.69 -8.30
C LEU A 243 -19.75 -9.45 -7.89
N LYS A 244 -21.05 -9.40 -8.13
CA LYS A 244 -21.92 -8.29 -7.70
C LYS A 244 -21.94 -8.10 -6.19
N CYS A 245 -21.92 -9.19 -5.44
CA CYS A 245 -21.81 -9.13 -3.98
C CYS A 245 -20.48 -8.50 -3.55
N PHE A 246 -19.37 -8.93 -4.15
CA PHE A 246 -18.04 -8.34 -3.91
C PHE A 246 -18.01 -6.85 -4.27
N GLU A 247 -18.43 -6.49 -5.47
CA GLU A 247 -18.45 -5.08 -5.94
C GLU A 247 -19.28 -4.18 -5.02
N LYS A 248 -20.43 -4.65 -4.56
CA LYS A 248 -21.30 -3.92 -3.62
C LYS A 248 -20.54 -3.57 -2.33
N TRP A 249 -20.01 -4.58 -1.66
CA TRP A 249 -19.42 -4.40 -0.34
C TRP A 249 -18.04 -3.75 -0.40
N TYR A 250 -17.22 -4.14 -1.36
CA TYR A 250 -15.92 -3.53 -1.57
C TYR A 250 -16.04 -2.08 -2.06
N GLY A 251 -17.03 -1.79 -2.90
CA GLY A 251 -17.36 -0.43 -3.31
C GLY A 251 -17.72 0.49 -2.13
N ILE A 252 -18.45 0.00 -1.12
CA ILE A 252 -18.73 0.76 0.10
C ILE A 252 -17.41 1.06 0.83
N ARG A 253 -16.51 0.09 0.95
CA ARG A 253 -15.19 0.26 1.57
C ARG A 253 -14.38 1.35 0.87
N GLU A 254 -14.27 1.28 -0.46
CA GLU A 254 -13.45 2.17 -1.26
C GLU A 254 -14.04 3.60 -1.35
N ASN A 255 -15.37 3.71 -1.43
CA ASN A 255 -16.04 5.01 -1.48
C ASN A 255 -15.92 5.80 -0.15
N ASN A 256 -15.62 5.12 0.94
CA ASN A 256 -15.41 5.71 2.26
C ASN A 256 -13.93 5.77 2.70
N TYR A 257 -13.00 5.55 1.75
CA TYR A 257 -11.57 5.67 2.05
C TYR A 257 -11.22 7.08 2.48
N MET A 258 -10.54 7.25 3.62
CA MET A 258 -10.18 8.53 4.25
C MET A 258 -11.36 9.47 4.57
N ALA A 259 -12.61 9.06 4.36
CA ALA A 259 -13.77 9.95 4.52
C ALA A 259 -14.07 10.30 5.98
N ALA A 260 -13.91 9.35 6.90
CA ALA A 260 -14.13 9.60 8.33
C ALA A 260 -13.07 10.57 8.88
N GLU A 261 -11.84 10.46 8.43
CA GLU A 261 -10.70 11.23 8.90
C GLU A 261 -10.68 12.65 8.35
N THR A 262 -10.92 12.78 7.04
CA THR A 262 -10.78 14.05 6.30
C THR A 262 -12.08 14.82 6.17
N GLY A 263 -13.23 14.15 6.21
CA GLY A 263 -14.54 14.69 5.82
C GLY A 263 -14.72 14.81 4.29
N ILE A 264 -13.80 14.27 3.49
CA ILE A 264 -13.82 14.35 2.03
C ILE A 264 -14.27 13.00 1.46
N HIS A 265 -15.23 13.03 0.56
CA HIS A 265 -15.76 11.87 -0.13
C HIS A 265 -15.29 11.80 -1.58
N ARG A 266 -15.30 10.61 -2.17
CA ARG A 266 -15.01 10.44 -3.60
C ARG A 266 -16.09 11.12 -4.46
N ASP A 267 -15.68 11.82 -5.51
CA ASP A 267 -16.60 12.43 -6.45
C ASP A 267 -17.27 11.40 -7.36
N LYS A 268 -16.54 10.35 -7.71
CA LYS A 268 -17.03 9.23 -8.52
C LYS A 268 -17.03 7.95 -7.72
N PRO A 269 -18.12 7.14 -7.77
CA PRO A 269 -18.13 5.84 -7.15
C PRO A 269 -16.99 4.97 -7.66
N TRP A 270 -16.41 4.18 -6.76
CA TRP A 270 -15.44 3.15 -7.14
C TRP A 270 -16.12 2.11 -8.04
N THR A 271 -15.40 1.72 -9.07
CA THR A 271 -15.80 0.66 -10.00
C THR A 271 -14.70 -0.38 -10.09
N PHE A 272 -15.07 -1.59 -10.39
CA PHE A 272 -14.15 -2.71 -10.53
C PHE A 272 -14.42 -3.47 -11.83
N ASP A 273 -13.36 -3.69 -12.59
CA ASP A 273 -13.39 -4.57 -13.76
C ASP A 273 -12.47 -5.77 -13.49
N VAL A 274 -13.09 -6.91 -13.17
CA VAL A 274 -12.37 -8.15 -12.89
C VAL A 274 -11.59 -8.69 -14.10
N TYR A 275 -11.90 -8.20 -15.29
CA TYR A 275 -11.23 -8.58 -16.54
C TYR A 275 -10.18 -7.56 -16.98
N SER A 276 -10.01 -6.49 -16.23
CA SER A 276 -8.97 -5.49 -16.51
C SER A 276 -7.59 -6.15 -16.53
N LYS A 277 -6.77 -5.74 -17.49
CA LYS A 277 -5.36 -6.13 -17.55
C LYS A 277 -4.48 -5.28 -16.63
N ASP A 278 -5.02 -4.17 -16.17
CA ASP A 278 -4.36 -3.32 -15.17
C ASP A 278 -4.70 -3.86 -13.78
N ALA A 279 -3.73 -4.53 -13.20
CA ALA A 279 -3.82 -5.09 -11.85
C ALA A 279 -3.52 -4.03 -10.78
N GLY A 280 -4.05 -2.82 -10.86
CA GLY A 280 -3.76 -1.74 -9.90
C GLY A 280 -3.74 -2.16 -8.42
N GLY A 281 -3.43 -1.25 -7.52
CA GLY A 281 -3.34 -1.49 -6.08
C GLY A 281 -2.18 -2.41 -5.69
N TYR A 282 -2.31 -3.06 -4.55
CA TYR A 282 -1.26 -3.90 -3.95
C TYR A 282 -0.75 -5.01 -4.88
N ALA A 283 -1.65 -5.74 -5.52
CA ALA A 283 -1.27 -6.84 -6.42
C ALA A 283 -0.46 -6.33 -7.61
N GLY A 284 -0.82 -5.16 -8.15
CA GLY A 284 -0.12 -4.52 -9.27
C GLY A 284 1.35 -4.24 -8.95
N VAL A 285 1.64 -3.75 -7.74
CA VAL A 285 3.04 -3.48 -7.31
C VAL A 285 3.88 -4.76 -7.31
N ALA A 286 3.38 -5.83 -6.66
CA ALA A 286 4.10 -7.11 -6.63
C ALA A 286 4.26 -7.72 -8.02
N LEU A 287 3.20 -7.75 -8.80
CA LEU A 287 3.21 -8.35 -10.14
C LEU A 287 4.15 -7.59 -11.08
N LYS A 288 4.21 -6.26 -11.01
CA LYS A 288 5.15 -5.46 -11.81
C LYS A 288 6.61 -5.78 -11.47
N PHE A 289 6.93 -5.93 -10.18
CA PHE A 289 8.28 -6.35 -9.78
C PHE A 289 8.59 -7.75 -10.34
N ILE A 290 7.67 -8.70 -10.18
CA ILE A 290 7.81 -10.07 -10.67
C ILE A 290 8.03 -10.09 -12.19
N GLU A 291 7.25 -9.31 -12.94
CA GLU A 291 7.38 -9.20 -14.40
C GLU A 291 8.77 -8.69 -14.80
N ILE A 292 9.25 -7.61 -14.18
CA ILE A 292 10.59 -7.04 -14.43
C ILE A 292 11.66 -8.09 -14.11
N ALA A 293 11.60 -8.70 -12.94
CA ALA A 293 12.60 -9.66 -12.49
C ALA A 293 12.62 -10.94 -13.33
N ALA A 294 11.44 -11.45 -13.71
CA ALA A 294 11.30 -12.66 -14.52
C ALA A 294 11.71 -12.46 -15.97
N SER A 295 11.42 -11.29 -16.56
CA SER A 295 11.82 -10.96 -17.93
C SER A 295 13.33 -10.68 -18.09
N GLY A 296 14.06 -10.46 -16.98
CA GLY A 296 15.45 -10.00 -17.01
C GLY A 296 15.60 -8.55 -17.46
N GLY A 297 14.49 -7.79 -17.43
CA GLY A 297 14.47 -6.36 -17.72
C GLY A 297 14.90 -5.49 -16.53
N MET A 298 14.80 -4.19 -16.74
CA MET A 298 14.96 -3.16 -15.69
C MET A 298 13.72 -2.29 -15.65
N GLY A 299 13.42 -1.74 -14.49
CA GLY A 299 12.31 -0.81 -14.30
C GLY A 299 12.49 0.03 -13.05
N THR A 300 11.59 0.97 -12.83
CA THR A 300 11.61 1.84 -11.64
C THR A 300 10.31 1.67 -10.88
N MET A 301 10.40 1.54 -9.56
CA MET A 301 9.27 1.37 -8.65
C MET A 301 9.53 2.03 -7.30
N ILE A 302 8.47 2.32 -6.54
CA ILE A 302 8.57 2.80 -5.16
C ILE A 302 8.35 1.61 -4.24
N LEU A 303 9.30 1.37 -3.33
CA LEU A 303 9.32 0.23 -2.42
C LEU A 303 9.82 0.63 -1.03
N CYS A 304 9.45 -0.16 -0.02
CA CYS A 304 10.15 -0.14 1.26
C CYS A 304 11.40 -1.00 1.16
N ALA A 305 12.56 -0.36 1.13
CA ALA A 305 13.86 -0.97 0.89
C ALA A 305 14.92 -0.41 1.85
N PRO A 306 16.04 -1.12 2.09
CA PRO A 306 17.14 -0.59 2.88
C PRO A 306 17.67 0.71 2.27
N ASN A 307 17.96 1.69 3.12
CA ASN A 307 18.45 3.00 2.72
C ASN A 307 19.72 2.92 1.85
N GLY A 308 20.65 2.04 2.22
CA GLY A 308 21.97 2.07 1.58
C GLY A 308 22.64 3.44 1.79
N ASN A 309 22.54 4.29 0.77
CA ASN A 309 22.97 5.69 0.82
C ASN A 309 21.95 6.60 0.12
N ALA A 310 20.68 6.23 0.12
CA ALA A 310 19.65 6.99 -0.57
C ALA A 310 19.36 8.32 0.13
N ILE A 311 19.18 8.30 1.45
CA ILE A 311 18.93 9.46 2.28
C ILE A 311 20.12 9.64 3.24
N GLU A 312 20.76 10.78 3.18
CA GLU A 312 21.86 11.13 4.08
C GLU A 312 21.34 11.30 5.52
N GLY A 313 22.12 10.81 6.50
CA GLY A 313 21.78 10.89 7.92
C GLY A 313 21.00 9.71 8.47
N LEU A 314 20.51 8.79 7.60
CA LEU A 314 19.93 7.52 8.02
C LEU A 314 20.97 6.39 7.91
N GLU A 315 20.79 5.34 8.73
CA GLU A 315 21.66 4.17 8.65
C GLU A 315 21.42 3.40 7.34
N PRO A 316 22.46 2.76 6.78
CA PRO A 316 22.30 2.00 5.53
C PRO A 316 21.27 0.87 5.61
N THR A 317 20.99 0.36 6.81
CA THR A 317 20.03 -0.72 7.07
C THR A 317 18.61 -0.24 7.37
N ASP A 318 18.41 1.06 7.56
CA ASP A 318 17.08 1.63 7.80
C ASP A 318 16.18 1.38 6.60
N ILE A 319 14.96 0.93 6.85
CA ILE A 319 13.96 0.71 5.81
C ILE A 319 13.23 2.00 5.53
N ILE A 320 13.39 2.50 4.32
CA ILE A 320 12.77 3.71 3.79
C ILE A 320 11.80 3.39 2.66
N GLU A 321 10.82 4.24 2.42
CA GLU A 321 9.97 4.21 1.22
C GLU A 321 10.58 5.14 0.17
N VAL A 322 11.09 4.55 -0.91
CA VAL A 322 11.93 5.26 -1.86
C VAL A 322 11.78 4.73 -3.28
N THR A 323 11.99 5.59 -4.25
CA THR A 323 12.11 5.19 -5.65
C THR A 323 13.36 4.34 -5.86
N CYS A 324 13.20 3.17 -6.47
CA CYS A 324 14.23 2.17 -6.69
C CYS A 324 14.32 1.76 -8.15
N ASP A 325 15.52 1.50 -8.64
CA ASP A 325 15.71 0.67 -9.82
C ASP A 325 15.53 -0.80 -9.46
N ILE A 326 14.76 -1.50 -10.28
CA ILE A 326 14.40 -2.91 -10.10
C ILE A 326 15.06 -3.73 -11.19
N SER A 327 15.62 -4.86 -10.80
CA SER A 327 16.16 -5.88 -11.71
C SER A 327 15.92 -7.28 -11.13
N ARG A 328 16.47 -8.29 -11.81
CA ARG A 328 16.44 -9.67 -11.33
C ARG A 328 17.19 -9.84 -10.01
N GLU A 329 18.24 -9.06 -9.78
CA GLU A 329 19.02 -9.08 -8.53
C GLU A 329 18.24 -8.53 -7.34
N GLY A 330 17.30 -7.62 -7.57
CA GLY A 330 16.50 -6.98 -6.52
C GLY A 330 16.22 -5.52 -6.81
N CYS A 331 16.22 -4.69 -5.77
CA CYS A 331 16.04 -3.26 -5.88
C CYS A 331 17.30 -2.49 -5.45
N LYS A 332 17.52 -1.35 -6.09
CA LYS A 332 18.56 -0.38 -5.74
C LYS A 332 17.90 0.99 -5.55
N PRO A 333 17.86 1.52 -4.33
CA PRO A 333 17.32 2.86 -4.06
C PRO A 333 18.04 3.94 -4.85
N HIS A 334 17.29 4.93 -5.31
CA HIS A 334 17.86 6.16 -5.86
C HIS A 334 18.45 7.01 -4.73
N HIS A 335 19.56 7.67 -5.00
CA HIS A 335 20.08 8.69 -4.11
C HIS A 335 19.25 9.96 -4.23
N ILE A 336 18.77 10.47 -3.09
CA ILE A 336 17.87 11.62 -3.02
C ILE A 336 18.67 12.82 -2.55
N GLU A 337 18.78 13.82 -3.39
CA GLU A 337 19.50 15.06 -3.11
C GLU A 337 18.53 16.16 -2.63
N ASN A 338 19.07 17.14 -1.91
CA ASN A 338 18.36 18.37 -1.52
C ASN A 338 17.06 18.14 -0.75
N ILE A 339 17.03 17.12 0.13
CA ILE A 339 15.89 16.90 1.03
C ILE A 339 15.78 18.10 1.97
N PRO A 340 14.61 18.76 2.07
CA PRO A 340 14.40 19.82 3.04
C PRO A 340 14.61 19.32 4.48
N GLU A 341 15.34 20.08 5.31
CA GLU A 341 15.60 19.73 6.71
C GLU A 341 14.30 19.43 7.47
N SER A 342 13.24 20.20 7.20
CA SER A 342 11.92 20.01 7.78
C SER A 342 11.22 18.67 7.39
N ASN A 343 11.77 17.91 6.49
CA ASN A 343 11.27 16.58 6.10
C ASN A 343 12.15 15.44 6.64
N LEU A 344 13.26 15.80 7.30
CA LEU A 344 14.17 14.86 7.99
C LEU A 344 13.90 14.82 9.51
N GLU A 345 13.23 15.84 10.07
CA GLU A 345 12.80 15.91 11.48
C GLU A 345 11.54 15.08 11.75
#